data_d5bb74c59cb4197adf325f21d2746a4c
#
_entry.id   d5bb74c59cb4197adf325f21d2746a4c
#
_cell.length_a   1.000
_cell.length_b   1.000
_cell.length_c   1.000
_cell.angle_alpha   90.00
_cell.angle_beta   90.00
_cell.angle_gamma   90.00
#
_symmetry.space_group_name_H-M   'P 1'
#
loop_
_entity.id
_entity.type
_entity.pdbx_description
1 polymer ?
#
loop_
_entity_poly.entity_id
_entity_poly.type
_entity_poly.pdbx_seq_one_letter_code
_entity_poly.pdbx_strand_id
1 'polypeptide(L)'
;MKQNTKFKSKKMTMGLLLVYLIVLTWIIVFKMEFDISLLQCTNFRSINLIPFGDSLVVNGHIDASEILLNVIAFIPFGISLSIVKNKWNFFQKVLPIFLVSLSYEIVQYILAIGGSDITDLIGNTLGGIIGIGLFVVIEKILGKNTVKIINVLATIGTVFIVIFLSLLAIANM
;
A
#
# COMPACT_ATOMS: atom_id res chain seq x y z
N MET A 1 11.38 -32.62 -1.53
CA MET A 1 12.14 -31.40 -1.22
C MET A 1 11.60 -30.12 -1.89
N LYS A 2 11.32 -30.08 -3.22
CA LYS A 2 10.84 -28.87 -3.93
C LYS A 2 9.51 -28.27 -3.42
N GLN A 3 8.59 -29.08 -2.92
CA GLN A 3 7.27 -28.62 -2.44
C GLN A 3 7.38 -27.85 -1.11
N ASN A 4 8.29 -28.27 -0.24
CA ASN A 4 8.51 -27.67 1.06
C ASN A 4 9.16 -26.27 0.96
N THR A 5 10.07 -26.06 -0.01
CA THR A 5 10.71 -24.77 -0.28
C THR A 5 9.72 -23.75 -0.85
N LYS A 6 8.82 -24.17 -1.74
CA LYS A 6 7.78 -23.30 -2.31
C LYS A 6 6.76 -22.84 -1.25
N PHE A 7 6.41 -23.73 -0.33
CA PHE A 7 5.51 -23.42 0.79
C PHE A 7 6.15 -22.44 1.80
N LYS A 8 7.42 -22.67 2.14
CA LYS A 8 8.20 -21.78 3.03
C LYS A 8 8.35 -20.37 2.42
N SER A 9 8.57 -20.27 1.12
CA SER A 9 8.69 -19.00 0.41
C SER A 9 7.37 -18.20 0.40
N LYS A 10 6.22 -18.86 0.25
CA LYS A 10 4.90 -18.20 0.34
C LYS A 10 4.57 -17.71 1.76
N LYS A 11 4.93 -18.47 2.79
CA LYS A 11 4.76 -18.04 4.18
C LYS A 11 5.58 -16.78 4.47
N MET A 12 6.81 -16.71 3.94
CA MET A 12 7.66 -15.53 4.05
C MET A 12 7.00 -14.32 3.36
N THR A 13 6.51 -14.47 2.12
CA THR A 13 5.78 -13.39 1.42
C THR A 13 4.57 -12.92 2.23
N MET A 14 3.82 -13.84 2.85
CA MET A 14 2.67 -13.49 3.69
C MET A 14 3.09 -12.68 4.91
N GLY A 15 4.16 -13.07 5.60
CA GLY A 15 4.69 -12.32 6.74
C GLY A 15 5.14 -10.91 6.34
N LEU A 16 5.89 -10.79 5.24
CA LEU A 16 6.31 -9.50 4.70
C LEU A 16 5.11 -8.63 4.28
N LEU A 17 4.09 -9.24 3.68
CA LEU A 17 2.85 -8.54 3.33
C LEU A 17 2.13 -7.98 4.55
N LEU A 18 2.05 -8.74 5.65
CA LEU A 18 1.42 -8.27 6.88
C LEU A 18 2.17 -7.08 7.49
N VAL A 19 3.50 -7.17 7.59
CA VAL A 19 4.33 -6.05 8.06
C VAL A 19 4.16 -4.84 7.15
N TYR A 20 4.18 -5.05 5.84
CA TYR A 20 3.96 -4.00 4.86
C TYR A 20 2.59 -3.32 5.03
N LEU A 21 1.50 -4.08 5.21
CA LEU A 21 0.17 -3.52 5.41
C LEU A 21 0.07 -2.71 6.71
N ILE A 22 0.75 -3.12 7.77
CA ILE A 22 0.82 -2.34 9.03
C ILE A 22 1.49 -0.99 8.76
N VAL A 23 2.66 -1.01 8.11
CA VAL A 23 3.40 0.22 7.74
C VAL A 23 2.56 1.09 6.81
N LEU A 24 1.93 0.50 5.80
CA LEU A 24 1.08 1.20 4.84
C LEU A 24 -0.11 1.87 5.53
N THR A 25 -0.75 1.18 6.49
CA THR A 25 -1.83 1.75 7.29
C THR A 25 -1.35 2.98 8.05
N TRP A 26 -0.16 2.91 8.65
CA TRP A 26 0.38 4.05 9.38
C TRP A 26 0.74 5.22 8.46
N ILE A 27 1.30 4.96 7.29
CA ILE A 27 1.63 6.01 6.31
C ILE A 27 0.37 6.69 5.77
N ILE A 28 -0.64 5.92 5.34
CA ILE A 28 -1.81 6.46 4.65
C ILE A 28 -2.84 7.01 5.65
N VAL A 29 -3.21 6.22 6.66
CA VAL A 29 -4.28 6.59 7.59
C VAL A 29 -3.79 7.64 8.57
N PHE A 30 -2.61 7.45 9.16
CA PHE A 30 -2.08 8.34 10.18
C PHE A 30 -1.09 9.39 9.63
N LYS A 31 -0.89 9.45 8.31
CA LYS A 31 -0.02 10.43 7.62
C LYS A 31 1.37 10.55 8.25
N MET A 32 1.90 9.43 8.76
CA MET A 32 3.16 9.32 9.51
C MET A 32 3.20 10.16 10.80
N GLU A 33 2.06 10.59 11.32
CA GLU A 33 1.99 11.35 12.57
C GLU A 33 2.18 10.40 13.77
N PHE A 34 2.98 10.83 14.74
CA PHE A 34 3.25 10.09 15.98
C PHE A 34 2.36 10.56 17.12
N ASP A 35 1.88 11.80 17.07
CA ASP A 35 0.98 12.36 18.07
C ASP A 35 -0.48 12.31 17.59
N ILE A 36 -1.20 11.31 18.09
CA ILE A 36 -2.62 11.12 17.74
C ILE A 36 -3.47 12.32 18.19
N SER A 37 -3.03 13.07 19.21
CA SER A 37 -3.74 14.26 19.67
C SER A 37 -3.74 15.37 18.61
N LEU A 38 -2.65 15.52 17.87
CA LEU A 38 -2.54 16.47 16.76
C LEU A 38 -3.48 16.11 15.61
N LEU A 39 -3.63 14.82 15.32
CA LEU A 39 -4.58 14.34 14.30
C LEU A 39 -6.03 14.63 14.70
N GLN A 40 -6.38 14.49 15.98
CA GLN A 40 -7.72 14.78 16.49
C GLN A 40 -8.03 16.28 16.55
N CYS A 41 -7.02 17.14 16.67
CA CYS A 41 -7.20 18.59 16.65
C CYS A 41 -7.71 19.11 15.29
N THR A 42 -7.50 18.39 14.20
CA THR A 42 -7.98 18.80 12.87
C THR A 42 -9.49 18.75 12.77
N ASN A 43 -10.14 17.80 13.45
CA ASN A 43 -11.58 17.53 13.47
C ASN A 43 -12.25 17.72 12.09
N PHE A 44 -11.47 17.43 11.04
CA PHE A 44 -11.82 17.69 9.65
C PHE A 44 -12.42 16.44 9.03
N ARG A 45 -13.67 16.54 8.60
CA ARG A 45 -14.36 15.49 7.86
C ARG A 45 -14.83 16.06 6.54
N SER A 46 -14.34 15.55 5.46
CA SER A 46 -14.87 15.81 4.13
C SER A 46 -15.03 14.50 3.36
N ILE A 47 -15.94 14.47 2.42
CA ILE A 47 -16.09 13.38 1.48
C ILE A 47 -16.03 14.00 0.09
N ASN A 48 -14.98 13.70 -0.65
CA ASN A 48 -14.84 14.07 -2.04
C ASN A 48 -15.17 12.86 -2.94
N LEU A 49 -16.29 12.94 -3.65
CA LEU A 49 -16.72 11.92 -4.60
C LEU A 49 -16.45 12.31 -6.06
N ILE A 50 -15.81 13.47 -6.29
CA ILE A 50 -15.47 13.92 -7.63
C ILE A 50 -14.04 13.47 -7.94
N PRO A 51 -13.85 12.44 -8.80
CA PRO A 51 -12.51 11.98 -9.13
C PRO A 51 -11.66 13.11 -9.71
N PHE A 52 -10.45 13.26 -9.17
CA PHE A 52 -9.44 14.23 -9.63
C PHE A 52 -9.87 15.73 -9.53
N GLY A 53 -10.96 16.05 -8.82
CA GLY A 53 -11.44 17.42 -8.68
C GLY A 53 -10.54 18.26 -7.77
N ASP A 54 -10.63 18.06 -6.46
CA ASP A 54 -9.92 18.89 -5.48
C ASP A 54 -8.48 18.42 -5.24
N SER A 55 -8.18 17.14 -5.46
CA SER A 55 -6.87 16.54 -5.21
C SER A 55 -5.80 16.86 -6.26
N LEU A 56 -6.20 17.37 -7.44
CA LEU A 56 -5.26 17.73 -8.52
C LEU A 56 -4.85 19.20 -8.51
N VAL A 57 -5.56 20.08 -7.80
CA VAL A 57 -5.30 21.52 -7.88
C VAL A 57 -4.91 22.06 -6.51
N VAL A 58 -3.61 22.27 -6.30
CA VAL A 58 -3.07 22.91 -5.10
C VAL A 58 -2.54 24.29 -5.48
N ASN A 59 -3.07 25.35 -4.86
CA ASN A 59 -2.69 26.75 -5.14
C ASN A 59 -2.80 27.14 -6.63
N GLY A 60 -3.77 26.57 -7.37
CA GLY A 60 -3.96 26.86 -8.79
C GLY A 60 -3.01 26.12 -9.74
N HIS A 61 -2.19 25.20 -9.23
CA HIS A 61 -1.30 24.32 -10.00
C HIS A 61 -1.74 22.87 -9.89
N ILE A 62 -1.53 22.11 -10.97
CA ILE A 62 -1.79 20.66 -10.97
C ILE A 62 -0.68 19.97 -10.16
N ASP A 63 -1.04 19.33 -9.05
CA ASP A 63 -0.15 18.49 -8.25
C ASP A 63 -0.69 17.06 -8.20
N ALA A 64 -0.04 16.17 -8.94
CA ALA A 64 -0.38 14.76 -8.99
C ALA A 64 0.47 13.91 -8.03
N SER A 65 1.28 14.54 -7.18
CA SER A 65 2.25 13.82 -6.33
C SER A 65 1.56 12.88 -5.33
N GLU A 66 0.46 13.30 -4.71
CA GLU A 66 -0.30 12.46 -3.78
C GLU A 66 -0.88 11.24 -4.47
N ILE A 67 -1.48 11.43 -5.65
CA ILE A 67 -2.02 10.34 -6.46
C ILE A 67 -0.93 9.36 -6.86
N LEU A 68 0.22 9.88 -7.31
CA LEU A 68 1.35 9.05 -7.71
C LEU A 68 1.92 8.25 -6.53
N LEU A 69 2.04 8.87 -5.36
CA LEU A 69 2.48 8.21 -4.14
C LEU A 69 1.54 7.08 -3.73
N ASN A 70 0.23 7.30 -3.80
CA ASN A 70 -0.78 6.28 -3.52
C ASN A 70 -0.69 5.11 -4.49
N VAL A 71 -0.54 5.37 -5.79
CA VAL A 71 -0.30 4.33 -6.79
C VAL A 71 0.96 3.53 -6.46
N ILE A 72 2.09 4.19 -6.24
CA ILE A 72 3.38 3.53 -5.94
C ILE A 72 3.27 2.72 -4.66
N ALA A 73 2.62 3.26 -3.64
CA ALA A 73 2.45 2.61 -2.35
C ALA A 73 1.64 1.32 -2.43
N PHE A 74 0.75 1.12 -3.39
CA PHE A 74 -0.03 -0.11 -3.51
C PHE A 74 0.55 -1.16 -4.49
N ILE A 75 1.59 -0.82 -5.27
CA ILE A 75 2.27 -1.77 -6.16
C ILE A 75 2.77 -3.02 -5.41
N PRO A 76 3.49 -2.91 -4.27
CA PRO A 76 3.97 -4.08 -3.54
C PRO A 76 2.85 -4.98 -3.03
N PHE A 77 1.68 -4.41 -2.72
CA PHE A 77 0.50 -5.20 -2.34
C PHE A 77 0.04 -6.12 -3.48
N GLY A 78 -0.12 -5.58 -4.69
CA GLY A 78 -0.51 -6.35 -5.87
C GLY A 78 0.48 -7.47 -6.20
N ILE A 79 1.79 -7.18 -6.14
CA ILE A 79 2.86 -8.17 -6.35
C ILE A 79 2.78 -9.28 -5.30
N SER A 80 2.73 -8.93 -4.02
CA SER A 80 2.71 -9.89 -2.90
C SER A 80 1.47 -10.76 -2.93
N LEU A 81 0.31 -10.18 -3.21
CA LEU A 81 -0.95 -10.91 -3.32
C LEU A 81 -0.92 -11.92 -4.46
N SER A 82 -0.28 -11.57 -5.58
CA SER A 82 -0.11 -12.48 -6.72
C SER A 82 0.74 -13.70 -6.39
N ILE A 83 1.73 -13.56 -5.51
CA ILE A 83 2.54 -14.68 -4.99
C ILE A 83 1.71 -15.55 -4.04
N VAL A 84 1.07 -14.93 -3.06
CA VAL A 84 0.34 -15.63 -1.99
C VAL A 84 -0.89 -16.33 -2.55
N LYS A 85 -1.65 -15.66 -3.39
CA LYS A 85 -2.90 -16.12 -4.00
C LYS A 85 -2.74 -16.39 -5.50
N ASN A 86 -1.73 -17.17 -5.86
CA ASN A 86 -1.37 -17.43 -7.26
C ASN A 86 -2.47 -18.15 -8.08
N LYS A 87 -3.43 -18.83 -7.42
CA LYS A 87 -4.56 -19.49 -8.05
C LYS A 87 -5.77 -18.57 -8.28
N TRP A 88 -5.78 -17.40 -7.68
CA TRP A 88 -6.86 -16.45 -7.81
C TRP A 88 -6.82 -15.81 -9.20
N ASN A 89 -8.01 -15.57 -9.76
CA ASN A 89 -8.16 -14.82 -10.99
C ASN A 89 -7.89 -13.31 -10.73
N PHE A 90 -7.88 -12.53 -11.79
CA PHE A 90 -7.61 -11.09 -11.72
C PHE A 90 -8.56 -10.37 -10.76
N PHE A 91 -9.87 -10.55 -10.91
CA PHE A 91 -10.86 -9.86 -10.07
C PHE A 91 -10.78 -10.27 -8.60
N GLN A 92 -10.52 -11.54 -8.31
CA GLN A 92 -10.32 -12.02 -6.95
C GLN A 92 -9.10 -11.39 -6.27
N LYS A 93 -8.07 -10.97 -7.04
CA LYS A 93 -6.91 -10.25 -6.51
C LYS A 93 -7.19 -8.76 -6.35
N VAL A 94 -7.93 -8.14 -7.26
CA VAL A 94 -8.26 -6.72 -7.19
C VAL A 94 -9.20 -6.42 -6.02
N LEU A 95 -10.16 -7.29 -5.75
CA LEU A 95 -11.15 -7.08 -4.69
C LEU A 95 -10.53 -6.79 -3.30
N PRO A 96 -9.60 -7.59 -2.75
CA PRO A 96 -9.00 -7.27 -1.45
C PRO A 96 -8.16 -5.99 -1.47
N ILE A 97 -7.55 -5.61 -2.60
CA ILE A 97 -6.83 -4.35 -2.74
C ILE A 97 -7.80 -3.18 -2.62
N PHE A 98 -8.90 -3.22 -3.35
CA PHE A 98 -9.98 -2.24 -3.27
C PHE A 98 -10.58 -2.14 -1.86
N LEU A 99 -10.84 -3.27 -1.21
CA LEU A 99 -11.42 -3.30 0.14
C LEU A 99 -10.47 -2.72 1.19
N VAL A 100 -9.17 -2.97 1.09
CA VAL A 100 -8.17 -2.36 1.98
C VAL A 100 -8.12 -0.86 1.76
N SER A 101 -8.07 -0.40 0.51
CA SER A 101 -8.11 1.03 0.20
C SER A 101 -9.38 1.70 0.73
N LEU A 102 -10.54 1.12 0.47
CA LEU A 102 -11.82 1.61 0.99
C LEU A 102 -11.84 1.67 2.53
N SER A 103 -11.23 0.67 3.19
CA SER A 103 -11.16 0.66 4.65
C SER A 103 -10.32 1.84 5.19
N TYR A 104 -9.29 2.26 4.48
CA TYR A 104 -8.49 3.43 4.87
C TYR A 104 -9.32 4.70 4.79
N GLU A 105 -10.06 4.92 3.72
CA GLU A 105 -10.96 6.06 3.56
C GLU A 105 -12.02 6.11 4.67
N ILE A 106 -12.63 4.95 4.97
CA ILE A 106 -13.62 4.85 6.05
C ILE A 106 -12.99 5.17 7.41
N VAL A 107 -11.80 4.66 7.71
CA VAL A 107 -11.12 4.92 8.99
C VAL A 107 -10.73 6.39 9.11
N GLN A 108 -10.21 7.03 8.06
CA GLN A 108 -9.88 8.46 8.07
C GLN A 108 -11.12 9.32 8.34
N TYR A 109 -12.25 8.99 7.73
CA TYR A 109 -13.52 9.67 7.97
C TYR A 109 -14.01 9.50 9.40
N ILE A 110 -14.02 8.26 9.92
CA ILE A 110 -14.49 7.96 11.29
C ILE A 110 -13.64 8.67 12.34
N LEU A 111 -12.32 8.63 12.18
CA LEU A 111 -11.38 9.24 13.11
C LEU A 111 -11.29 10.77 12.95
N ALA A 112 -11.90 11.36 11.92
CA ALA A 112 -11.83 12.78 11.60
C ALA A 112 -10.40 13.31 11.39
N ILE A 113 -9.52 12.48 10.83
CA ILE A 113 -8.09 12.77 10.61
C ILE A 113 -7.77 13.12 9.15
N GLY A 114 -8.79 13.26 8.31
CA GLY A 114 -8.63 13.63 6.90
C GLY A 114 -9.95 13.56 6.14
N GLY A 115 -9.90 13.98 4.87
CA GLY A 115 -11.00 13.79 3.92
C GLY A 115 -10.94 12.42 3.27
N SER A 116 -12.09 11.77 3.10
CA SER A 116 -12.21 10.60 2.23
C SER A 116 -12.25 11.06 0.78
N ASP A 117 -11.32 10.60 -0.03
CA ASP A 117 -11.22 10.96 -1.44
C ASP A 117 -11.34 9.73 -2.34
N ILE A 118 -12.30 9.77 -3.27
CA ILE A 118 -12.45 8.72 -4.27
C ILE A 118 -11.21 8.61 -5.17
N THR A 119 -10.45 9.69 -5.33
CA THR A 119 -9.19 9.70 -6.08
C THR A 119 -8.16 8.79 -5.45
N ASP A 120 -8.05 8.80 -4.13
CA ASP A 120 -7.14 7.92 -3.37
C ASP A 120 -7.55 6.46 -3.51
N LEU A 121 -8.86 6.17 -3.43
CA LEU A 121 -9.38 4.83 -3.66
C LEU A 121 -9.04 4.32 -5.07
N ILE A 122 -9.16 5.18 -6.08
CA ILE A 122 -8.81 4.85 -7.48
C ILE A 122 -7.30 4.66 -7.61
N GLY A 123 -6.49 5.59 -7.11
CA GLY A 123 -5.02 5.55 -7.17
C GLY A 123 -4.45 4.29 -6.51
N ASN A 124 -4.89 3.99 -5.29
CA ASN A 124 -4.51 2.81 -4.53
C ASN A 124 -4.87 1.51 -5.28
N THR A 125 -6.11 1.43 -5.78
CA THR A 125 -6.57 0.26 -6.54
C THR A 125 -5.77 0.08 -7.83
N LEU A 126 -5.52 1.19 -8.55
CA LEU A 126 -4.70 1.19 -9.77
C LEU A 126 -3.27 0.72 -9.48
N GLY A 127 -2.66 1.19 -8.38
CA GLY A 127 -1.35 0.74 -7.95
C GLY A 127 -1.29 -0.78 -7.74
N GLY A 128 -2.30 -1.33 -7.07
CA GLY A 128 -2.43 -2.77 -6.90
C GLY A 128 -2.59 -3.54 -8.22
N ILE A 129 -3.37 -3.01 -9.17
CA ILE A 129 -3.52 -3.58 -10.51
C ILE A 129 -2.18 -3.57 -11.26
N ILE A 130 -1.46 -2.46 -11.23
CA ILE A 130 -0.11 -2.35 -11.80
C ILE A 130 0.81 -3.40 -11.16
N GLY A 131 0.76 -3.57 -9.84
CA GLY A 131 1.53 -4.58 -9.12
C GLY A 131 1.22 -6.01 -9.57
N ILE A 132 -0.06 -6.35 -9.82
CA ILE A 132 -0.45 -7.65 -10.40
C ILE A 132 0.16 -7.83 -11.78
N GLY A 133 0.10 -6.81 -12.64
CA GLY A 133 0.70 -6.82 -13.98
C GLY A 133 2.23 -6.97 -13.94
N LEU A 134 2.89 -6.19 -13.09
CA LEU A 134 4.35 -6.28 -12.90
C LEU A 134 4.77 -7.68 -12.43
N PHE A 135 4.02 -8.31 -11.53
CA PHE A 135 4.31 -9.68 -11.13
C PHE A 135 4.32 -10.63 -12.32
N VAL A 136 3.35 -10.53 -13.24
CA VAL A 136 3.29 -11.38 -14.45
C VAL A 136 4.50 -11.17 -15.35
N VAL A 137 4.93 -9.92 -15.53
CA VAL A 137 6.12 -9.58 -16.32
C VAL A 137 7.38 -10.13 -15.67
N ILE A 138 7.56 -9.89 -14.37
CA ILE A 138 8.72 -10.37 -13.60
C ILE A 138 8.78 -11.91 -13.61
N GLU A 139 7.62 -12.59 -13.48
CA GLU A 139 7.55 -14.05 -13.52
C GLU A 139 7.97 -14.61 -14.88
N LYS A 140 7.64 -13.93 -15.98
CA LYS A 140 8.09 -14.31 -17.32
C LYS A 140 9.60 -14.17 -17.50
N ILE A 141 10.21 -13.14 -16.89
CA ILE A 141 11.65 -12.86 -17.01
C ILE A 141 12.49 -13.78 -16.09
N LEU A 142 12.11 -13.88 -14.82
CA LEU A 142 12.91 -14.55 -13.78
C LEU A 142 12.50 -16.00 -13.53
N GLY A 143 11.36 -16.45 -14.06
CA GLY A 143 10.87 -17.83 -13.97
C GLY A 143 10.83 -18.35 -12.53
N LYS A 144 11.55 -19.45 -12.28
CA LYS A 144 11.57 -20.13 -10.97
C LYS A 144 12.15 -19.31 -9.82
N ASN A 145 12.94 -18.28 -10.14
CA ASN A 145 13.63 -17.44 -9.14
C ASN A 145 12.77 -16.24 -8.68
N THR A 146 11.67 -15.94 -9.37
CA THR A 146 10.82 -14.77 -9.13
C THR A 146 10.48 -14.55 -7.65
N VAL A 147 9.88 -15.55 -7.01
CA VAL A 147 9.43 -15.42 -5.61
C VAL A 147 10.62 -15.21 -4.66
N LYS A 148 11.77 -15.86 -4.92
CA LYS A 148 12.97 -15.69 -4.11
C LYS A 148 13.51 -14.26 -4.22
N ILE A 149 13.63 -13.74 -5.42
CA ILE A 149 14.15 -12.40 -5.69
C ILE A 149 13.21 -11.34 -5.11
N ILE A 150 11.90 -11.46 -5.35
CA ILE A 150 10.92 -10.52 -4.79
C ILE A 150 10.97 -10.53 -3.25
N ASN A 151 11.04 -11.69 -2.60
CA ASN A 151 11.13 -11.78 -1.15
C ASN A 151 12.42 -11.15 -0.59
N VAL A 152 13.55 -11.31 -1.28
CA VAL A 152 14.81 -10.67 -0.87
C VAL A 152 14.68 -9.15 -0.98
N LEU A 153 14.19 -8.63 -2.10
CA LEU A 153 13.99 -7.19 -2.28
C LEU A 153 12.96 -6.63 -1.28
N ALA A 154 11.86 -7.34 -1.06
CA ALA A 154 10.85 -6.95 -0.09
C ALA A 154 11.41 -6.94 1.35
N THR A 155 12.28 -7.92 1.70
CA THR A 155 12.93 -7.93 3.02
C THR A 155 13.86 -6.73 3.18
N ILE A 156 14.69 -6.43 2.18
CA ILE A 156 15.60 -5.27 2.21
C ILE A 156 14.78 -3.99 2.36
N GLY A 157 13.72 -3.80 1.55
CA GLY A 157 12.84 -2.65 1.63
C GLY A 157 12.14 -2.54 3.00
N THR A 158 11.62 -3.64 3.54
CA THR A 158 10.97 -3.66 4.86
C THR A 158 11.95 -3.26 5.96
N VAL A 159 13.15 -3.82 5.97
CA VAL A 159 14.18 -3.49 6.96
C VAL A 159 14.56 -2.01 6.86
N PHE A 160 14.78 -1.50 5.64
CA PHE A 160 15.08 -0.08 5.42
C PHE A 160 13.95 0.83 5.95
N ILE A 161 12.71 0.55 5.61
CA ILE A 161 11.54 1.33 6.07
C ILE A 161 11.43 1.28 7.59
N VAL A 162 11.54 0.11 8.22
CA VAL A 162 11.44 -0.03 9.67
C VAL A 162 12.54 0.76 10.39
N ILE A 163 13.79 0.70 9.89
CA ILE A 163 14.90 1.50 10.45
C ILE A 163 14.61 2.99 10.29
N PHE A 164 14.22 3.43 9.09
CA PHE A 164 13.91 4.82 8.81
C PHE A 164 12.80 5.36 9.71
N LEU A 165 11.71 4.62 9.87
CA LEU A 165 10.59 4.99 10.72
C LEU A 165 10.98 5.00 12.21
N SER A 166 11.83 4.07 12.64
CA SER A 166 12.36 4.04 14.01
C SER A 166 13.22 5.27 14.31
N LEU A 167 14.06 5.69 13.36
CA LEU A 167 14.86 6.91 13.48
C LEU A 167 13.99 8.16 13.51
N LEU A 168 12.96 8.24 12.67
CA LEU A 168 11.99 9.34 12.70
C LEU A 168 11.26 9.41 14.06
N ALA A 169 10.83 8.26 14.59
CA ALA A 169 10.18 8.20 15.89
C ALA A 169 11.08 8.74 17.01
N ILE A 170 12.36 8.34 17.02
CA ILE A 170 13.34 8.81 18.01
C ILE A 170 13.61 10.33 17.86
N ALA A 171 13.65 10.84 16.62
CA ALA A 171 13.91 12.25 16.36
C ALA A 171 12.74 13.17 16.77
N ASN A 172 11.52 12.63 16.88
CA ASN A 172 10.30 13.35 17.27
C ASN A 172 9.91 13.14 18.75
N MET A 173 10.70 12.40 19.52
CA MET A 173 10.54 12.22 20.98
C MET A 173 11.34 13.26 21.75
#